data_45055d9a3d3f7e7352beda7f5ac96fe2
#
_entry.id   45055d9a3d3f7e7352beda7f5ac96fe2
#
_cell.length_a   1.000
_cell.length_b   1.000
_cell.length_c   1.000
_cell.angle_alpha   90.00
_cell.angle_beta   90.00
_cell.angle_gamma   90.00
#
_symmetry.space_group_name_H-M   'P 1'
#
loop_
_entity.id
_entity.type
_entity.pdbx_description
1 polymer ?
#
loop_
_entity_poly.entity_id
_entity_poly.type
_entity_poly.pdbx_seq_one_letter_code
_entity_poly.pdbx_strand_id
1 'polypeptide(L)'
;GQFLFLGSASIDLLQQSSETLAGRISYIEMFPVHVLEYAKSAQHDEAVNDLWLKGGFPDSLLTGNDETSLNWRYDFIRTYLERDIPQLGPRIPAETLGRFWTMLAHSQGTNINAAKLATNIEVSSVTVARYIDLLVDLLLIRKIQPYTANIKKRLVKSPRIYVRDSGITHALLNIGSYNDLLGHPVVGKSWEGFVIENIASVLPPRVRPYYYRTAGGAEIDLVLEFGVNERWAIEIKKGTSFSLGRGFHEACEDI
;
A
#
# COMPACT_ATOMS: atom_id res chain seq x y z
N GLY A 1 11.59 -34.09 -4.59
CA GLY A 1 11.59 -33.33 -3.34
C GLY A 1 11.12 -31.91 -3.62
N GLN A 2 10.46 -31.30 -2.66
CA GLN A 2 10.07 -29.89 -2.70
C GLN A 2 10.88 -29.12 -1.67
N PHE A 3 11.31 -27.92 -2.02
CA PHE A 3 12.07 -27.04 -1.13
C PHE A 3 11.28 -25.77 -0.90
N LEU A 4 11.25 -25.27 0.33
CA LEU A 4 10.73 -23.97 0.70
C LEU A 4 11.90 -23.07 1.08
N PHE A 5 12.06 -21.96 0.36
CA PHE A 5 13.03 -20.93 0.67
C PHE A 5 12.29 -19.73 1.25
N LEU A 6 12.76 -19.25 2.38
CA LEU A 6 12.25 -18.04 3.03
C LEU A 6 13.31 -16.95 2.91
N GLY A 7 12.90 -15.75 2.57
CA GLY A 7 13.77 -14.59 2.46
C GLY A 7 13.00 -13.29 2.38
N SER A 8 13.65 -12.18 2.72
CA SER A 8 13.13 -10.86 2.42
C SER A 8 13.00 -10.69 0.90
N ALA A 9 12.08 -9.85 0.45
CA ALA A 9 11.95 -9.47 -0.96
C ALA A 9 13.27 -8.80 -1.39
N SER A 10 14.20 -9.56 -1.95
CA SER A 10 15.42 -9.01 -2.52
C SER A 10 15.33 -9.11 -4.03
N ILE A 11 15.59 -8.00 -4.69
CA ILE A 11 15.66 -7.87 -6.14
C ILE A 11 16.66 -8.90 -6.71
N ASP A 12 17.75 -9.15 -6.01
CA ASP A 12 18.78 -10.12 -6.38
C ASP A 12 18.27 -11.58 -6.41
N LEU A 13 17.41 -11.96 -5.46
CA LEU A 13 16.78 -13.29 -5.47
C LEU A 13 15.83 -13.48 -6.65
N LEU A 14 15.12 -12.42 -7.04
CA LEU A 14 14.25 -12.42 -8.21
C LEU A 14 15.05 -12.43 -9.51
N GLN A 15 16.19 -11.75 -9.57
CA GLN A 15 17.04 -11.68 -10.76
C GLN A 15 17.91 -12.93 -10.95
N GLN A 16 18.48 -13.48 -9.87
CA GLN A 16 19.34 -14.68 -9.95
C GLN A 16 18.57 -15.97 -10.24
N SER A 17 17.27 -16.02 -9.94
CA SER A 17 16.43 -17.19 -10.18
C SER A 17 15.89 -17.29 -11.62
N SER A 18 16.08 -16.26 -12.46
CA SER A 18 15.39 -16.15 -13.75
C SER A 18 15.91 -17.09 -14.83
N GLU A 19 17.17 -17.51 -14.81
CA GLU A 19 17.75 -18.25 -15.94
C GLU A 19 17.60 -19.77 -15.89
N THR A 20 17.47 -20.39 -14.72
CA THR A 20 17.50 -21.86 -14.58
C THR A 20 16.26 -22.49 -13.95
N LEU A 21 15.36 -21.71 -13.32
CA LEU A 21 14.22 -22.22 -12.54
C LEU A 21 12.85 -21.91 -13.17
N ALA A 22 12.81 -21.41 -14.39
CA ALA A 22 11.55 -21.14 -15.09
C ALA A 22 10.65 -22.38 -15.14
N GLY A 23 9.41 -22.24 -14.65
CA GLY A 23 8.43 -23.32 -14.57
C GLY A 23 8.67 -24.34 -13.43
N ARG A 24 9.71 -24.13 -12.59
CA ARG A 24 10.06 -25.03 -11.47
C ARG A 24 10.01 -24.34 -10.11
N ILE A 25 9.81 -23.04 -10.08
CA ILE A 25 9.69 -22.21 -8.87
C ILE A 25 8.32 -21.54 -8.85
N SER A 26 7.74 -21.43 -7.66
CA SER A 26 6.55 -20.64 -7.37
C SER A 26 6.89 -19.61 -6.31
N TYR A 27 6.57 -18.36 -6.55
CA TYR A 27 6.75 -17.28 -5.59
C TYR A 27 5.46 -17.10 -4.81
N ILE A 28 5.61 -17.06 -3.48
CA ILE A 28 4.50 -16.79 -2.56
C ILE A 28 4.87 -15.53 -1.79
N GLU A 29 4.08 -14.49 -1.92
CA GLU A 29 4.21 -13.29 -1.12
C GLU A 29 3.60 -13.53 0.25
N MET A 30 4.37 -13.28 1.32
CA MET A 30 3.86 -13.29 2.69
C MET A 30 3.47 -11.85 3.07
N PHE A 31 2.21 -11.64 3.28
CA PHE A 31 1.67 -10.36 3.73
C PHE A 31 1.85 -10.18 5.24
N PRO A 32 1.85 -8.94 5.75
CA PRO A 32 1.61 -8.67 7.17
C PRO A 32 0.29 -9.29 7.62
N VAL A 33 0.12 -9.48 8.94
CA VAL A 33 -1.12 -10.00 9.53
C VAL A 33 -2.31 -9.16 9.04
N HIS A 34 -3.34 -9.83 8.52
CA HIS A 34 -4.54 -9.18 8.02
C HIS A 34 -5.73 -9.38 8.98
N VAL A 35 -6.83 -8.63 8.73
CA VAL A 35 -7.97 -8.57 9.65
C VAL A 35 -8.61 -9.95 9.93
N LEU A 36 -8.68 -10.85 8.92
CA LEU A 36 -9.28 -12.18 9.12
C LEU A 36 -8.42 -13.11 9.99
N GLU A 37 -7.11 -12.90 10.04
CA GLU A 37 -6.21 -13.63 10.94
C GLU A 37 -6.28 -13.06 12.34
N TYR A 38 -6.15 -11.74 12.48
CA TYR A 38 -6.12 -11.08 13.78
C TYR A 38 -7.47 -11.16 14.50
N ALA A 39 -8.57 -10.92 13.83
CA ALA A 39 -9.90 -10.98 14.43
C ALA A 39 -10.28 -12.38 14.95
N LYS A 40 -9.69 -13.44 14.41
CA LYS A 40 -9.89 -14.81 14.93
C LYS A 40 -9.14 -15.06 16.26
N SER A 41 -8.01 -14.39 16.47
CA SER A 41 -7.15 -14.56 17.63
C SER A 41 -7.40 -13.51 18.72
N ALA A 42 -7.83 -12.31 18.34
CA ALA A 42 -8.12 -11.22 19.25
C ALA A 42 -9.50 -11.41 19.91
N GLN A 43 -9.53 -11.33 21.24
CA GLN A 43 -10.75 -11.49 22.03
C GLN A 43 -11.39 -10.16 22.42
N HIS A 44 -11.26 -9.14 21.57
CA HIS A 44 -11.78 -7.80 21.83
C HIS A 44 -12.37 -7.13 20.61
N ASP A 45 -13.36 -6.29 20.82
CA ASP A 45 -14.12 -5.62 19.74
C ASP A 45 -13.29 -4.56 19.01
N GLU A 46 -12.17 -4.12 19.57
CA GLU A 46 -11.29 -3.08 19.02
C GLU A 46 -10.16 -3.65 18.12
N ALA A 47 -10.14 -4.97 17.89
CA ALA A 47 -9.09 -5.64 17.11
C ALA A 47 -8.80 -4.97 15.75
N VAL A 48 -9.83 -4.53 15.05
CA VAL A 48 -9.66 -3.86 13.75
C VAL A 48 -9.00 -2.49 13.90
N ASN A 49 -9.32 -1.76 14.97
CA ASN A 49 -8.72 -0.45 15.25
C ASN A 49 -7.25 -0.59 15.64
N ASP A 50 -6.91 -1.60 16.44
CA ASP A 50 -5.53 -1.91 16.81
C ASP A 50 -4.70 -2.29 15.58
N LEU A 51 -5.21 -3.19 14.74
CA LEU A 51 -4.54 -3.61 13.53
C LEU A 51 -4.35 -2.41 12.56
N TRP A 52 -5.36 -1.56 12.45
CA TRP A 52 -5.26 -0.36 11.63
C TRP A 52 -4.24 0.64 12.17
N LEU A 53 -4.22 0.87 13.51
CA LEU A 53 -3.28 1.81 14.13
C LEU A 53 -1.84 1.30 14.08
N LYS A 54 -1.62 0.05 14.51
CA LYS A 54 -0.29 -0.55 14.74
C LYS A 54 0.30 -1.21 13.49
N GLY A 55 -0.54 -1.49 12.48
CA GLY A 55 -0.15 -2.27 11.30
C GLY A 55 -0.13 -3.77 11.55
N GLY A 56 0.19 -4.52 10.50
CA GLY A 56 0.17 -5.99 10.52
C GLY A 56 1.53 -6.65 10.78
N PHE A 57 2.58 -5.90 11.07
CA PHE A 57 3.84 -6.50 11.52
C PHE A 57 3.69 -7.06 12.93
N PRO A 58 3.95 -8.38 13.16
CA PRO A 58 3.70 -9.02 14.46
C PRO A 58 4.36 -8.30 15.63
N ASP A 59 5.62 -7.88 15.46
CA ASP A 59 6.39 -7.20 16.51
C ASP A 59 5.87 -5.80 16.85
N SER A 60 5.12 -5.17 15.95
CA SER A 60 4.39 -3.93 16.22
C SER A 60 3.02 -4.20 16.83
N LEU A 61 2.28 -5.14 16.22
CA LEU A 61 0.88 -5.42 16.54
C LEU A 61 0.71 -6.04 17.93
N LEU A 62 1.58 -6.97 18.32
CA LEU A 62 1.48 -7.75 19.54
C LEU A 62 2.12 -7.08 20.77
N THR A 63 2.56 -5.83 20.64
CA THR A 63 3.08 -5.07 21.78
C THR A 63 1.99 -4.72 22.80
N GLY A 64 2.39 -4.60 24.07
CA GLY A 64 1.46 -4.32 25.16
C GLY A 64 0.86 -2.91 25.18
N ASN A 65 1.45 -1.95 24.44
CA ASN A 65 0.96 -0.57 24.37
C ASN A 65 1.36 0.12 23.06
N ASP A 66 0.72 1.25 22.78
CA ASP A 66 0.89 2.00 21.52
C ASP A 66 2.27 2.65 21.38
N GLU A 67 2.86 3.09 22.51
CA GLU A 67 4.19 3.72 22.52
C GLU A 67 5.28 2.72 22.11
N THR A 68 5.27 1.52 22.67
CA THR A 68 6.23 0.46 22.33
C THR A 68 6.05 0.04 20.85
N SER A 69 4.82 -0.06 20.39
CA SER A 69 4.50 -0.32 18.97
C SER A 69 5.04 0.77 18.05
N LEU A 70 4.86 2.04 18.42
CA LEU A 70 5.35 3.18 17.64
C LEU A 70 6.88 3.21 17.59
N ASN A 71 7.55 2.96 18.71
CA ASN A 71 9.01 2.90 18.79
C ASN A 71 9.56 1.78 17.90
N TRP A 72 8.95 0.59 17.92
CA TRP A 72 9.34 -0.50 17.03
C TRP A 72 9.22 -0.09 15.54
N ARG A 73 8.14 0.60 15.16
CA ARG A 73 7.94 1.07 13.78
C ARG A 73 8.97 2.13 13.36
N TYR A 74 9.37 3.01 14.27
CA TYR A 74 10.46 3.95 14.00
C TYR A 74 11.80 3.23 13.80
N ASP A 75 12.11 2.25 14.64
CA ASP A 75 13.32 1.45 14.51
C ASP A 75 13.32 0.62 13.23
N PHE A 76 12.17 0.06 12.85
CA PHE A 76 12.00 -0.63 11.58
C PHE A 76 12.30 0.30 10.39
N ILE A 77 11.65 1.46 10.33
CA ILE A 77 11.84 2.45 9.25
C ILE A 77 13.32 2.84 9.17
N ARG A 78 13.93 3.18 10.30
CA ARG A 78 15.33 3.58 10.38
C ARG A 78 16.27 2.49 9.91
N THR A 79 16.12 1.28 10.44
CA THR A 79 16.98 0.14 10.09
C THR A 79 16.84 -0.21 8.61
N TYR A 80 15.63 -0.17 8.09
CA TYR A 80 15.36 -0.48 6.69
C TYR A 80 16.02 0.54 5.75
N LEU A 81 15.92 1.84 6.07
CA LEU A 81 16.53 2.94 5.29
C LEU A 81 18.06 2.94 5.37
N GLU A 82 18.64 2.71 6.56
CA GLU A 82 20.08 2.85 6.80
C GLU A 82 20.87 1.59 6.44
N ARG A 83 20.26 0.42 6.54
CA ARG A 83 20.95 -0.87 6.38
C ARG A 83 20.45 -1.69 5.18
N ASP A 84 19.15 -1.96 5.12
CA ASP A 84 18.63 -2.98 4.21
C ASP A 84 18.51 -2.45 2.76
N ILE A 85 17.93 -1.26 2.56
CA ILE A 85 17.82 -0.66 1.23
C ILE A 85 19.18 -0.40 0.56
N PRO A 86 20.21 0.14 1.25
CA PRO A 86 21.52 0.32 0.63
C PRO A 86 22.21 -0.97 0.16
N GLN A 87 21.83 -2.13 0.70
CA GLN A 87 22.35 -3.44 0.28
C GLN A 87 21.62 -3.98 -0.95
N LEU A 88 20.40 -3.53 -1.21
CA LEU A 88 19.48 -4.08 -2.22
C LEU A 88 19.41 -3.24 -3.51
N GLY A 89 20.03 -2.08 -3.56
CA GLY A 89 19.84 -1.19 -4.71
C GLY A 89 20.84 -0.04 -4.83
N PRO A 90 20.50 0.97 -5.62
CA PRO A 90 21.37 2.13 -5.82
C PRO A 90 21.61 2.85 -4.48
N ARG A 91 22.80 3.42 -4.32
CA ARG A 91 23.17 4.21 -3.14
C ARG A 91 22.35 5.51 -3.11
N ILE A 92 21.21 5.45 -2.42
CA ILE A 92 20.35 6.59 -2.15
C ILE A 92 20.63 7.02 -0.72
N PRO A 93 20.88 8.32 -0.43
CA PRO A 93 21.01 8.75 0.95
C PRO A 93 19.74 8.39 1.75
N ALA A 94 19.92 7.75 2.89
CA ALA A 94 18.82 7.29 3.74
C ALA A 94 17.86 8.43 4.12
N GLU A 95 18.42 9.62 4.41
CA GLU A 95 17.63 10.82 4.70
C GLU A 95 16.72 11.25 3.53
N THR A 96 17.26 11.24 2.29
CA THR A 96 16.48 11.59 1.09
C THR A 96 15.35 10.59 0.87
N LEU A 97 15.64 9.29 1.00
CA LEU A 97 14.63 8.25 0.82
C LEU A 97 13.60 8.27 1.95
N GLY A 98 14.02 8.57 3.19
CA GLY A 98 13.12 8.73 4.34
C GLY A 98 12.15 9.90 4.14
N ARG A 99 12.67 11.07 3.73
CA ARG A 99 11.83 12.22 3.36
C ARG A 99 10.85 11.87 2.23
N PHE A 100 11.34 11.16 1.21
CA PHE A 100 10.50 10.73 0.09
C PHE A 100 9.37 9.79 0.56
N TRP A 101 9.67 8.80 1.40
CA TRP A 101 8.68 7.88 1.92
C TRP A 101 7.64 8.58 2.79
N THR A 102 8.06 9.53 3.63
CA THR A 102 7.15 10.41 4.40
C THR A 102 6.22 11.20 3.48
N MET A 103 6.73 11.75 2.38
CA MET A 103 5.90 12.47 1.40
C MET A 103 4.88 11.54 0.73
N LEU A 104 5.22 10.28 0.46
CA LEU A 104 4.28 9.29 -0.04
C LEU A 104 3.20 8.97 1.00
N ALA A 105 3.56 8.87 2.28
CA ALA A 105 2.59 8.69 3.37
C ALA A 105 1.59 9.85 3.46
N HIS A 106 2.05 11.11 3.33
CA HIS A 106 1.16 12.28 3.23
C HIS A 106 0.29 12.28 1.97
N SER A 107 0.77 11.67 0.90
CA SER A 107 0.06 11.56 -0.39
C SER A 107 -0.70 10.25 -0.54
N GLN A 108 -0.93 9.54 0.57
CA GLN A 108 -1.63 8.24 0.61
C GLN A 108 -2.92 8.26 -0.23
N GLY A 109 -3.07 7.29 -1.14
CA GLY A 109 -4.26 7.15 -1.96
C GLY A 109 -4.50 8.26 -2.99
N THR A 110 -3.52 9.12 -3.24
CA THR A 110 -3.63 10.16 -4.27
C THR A 110 -2.92 9.78 -5.56
N ASN A 111 -3.32 10.42 -6.65
CA ASN A 111 -2.63 10.29 -7.92
C ASN A 111 -1.24 10.92 -7.85
N ILE A 112 -0.22 10.18 -8.23
CA ILE A 112 1.15 10.67 -8.16
C ILE A 112 1.40 11.80 -9.15
N ASN A 113 1.98 12.88 -8.63
CA ASN A 113 2.62 13.92 -9.43
C ASN A 113 4.14 13.83 -9.25
N ALA A 114 4.80 13.06 -10.12
CA ALA A 114 6.25 12.84 -10.04
C ALA A 114 7.06 14.15 -10.15
N ALA A 115 6.58 15.14 -10.91
CA ALA A 115 7.26 16.44 -11.03
C ALA A 115 7.23 17.21 -9.71
N LYS A 116 6.08 17.24 -9.02
CA LYS A 116 5.98 17.90 -7.70
C LYS A 116 6.85 17.19 -6.65
N LEU A 117 6.87 15.86 -6.64
CA LEU A 117 7.73 15.09 -5.73
C LEU A 117 9.22 15.35 -6.03
N ALA A 118 9.60 15.39 -7.31
CA ALA A 118 10.95 15.64 -7.75
C ALA A 118 11.48 17.00 -7.28
N THR A 119 10.67 18.06 -7.41
CA THR A 119 11.02 19.39 -6.93
C THR A 119 11.28 19.41 -5.42
N ASN A 120 10.44 18.69 -4.64
CA ASN A 120 10.53 18.73 -3.18
C ASN A 120 11.76 18.00 -2.59
N ILE A 121 12.31 17.03 -3.32
CA ILE A 121 13.53 16.30 -2.90
C ILE A 121 14.74 16.60 -3.80
N GLU A 122 14.64 17.62 -4.65
CA GLU A 122 15.73 18.14 -5.50
C GLU A 122 16.34 17.07 -6.42
N VAL A 123 15.51 16.24 -7.03
CA VAL A 123 15.92 15.22 -7.99
C VAL A 123 15.12 15.32 -9.30
N SER A 124 15.47 14.50 -10.29
CA SER A 124 14.69 14.41 -11.53
C SER A 124 13.41 13.57 -11.35
N SER A 125 12.39 13.82 -12.18
CA SER A 125 11.17 12.98 -12.21
C SER A 125 11.49 11.51 -12.56
N VAL A 126 12.54 11.25 -13.32
CA VAL A 126 13.03 9.90 -13.61
C VAL A 126 13.57 9.23 -12.36
N THR A 127 14.29 10.00 -11.52
CA THR A 127 14.78 9.50 -10.22
C THR A 127 13.61 9.18 -9.28
N VAL A 128 12.59 10.04 -9.23
CA VAL A 128 11.35 9.76 -8.46
C VAL A 128 10.69 8.45 -8.90
N ALA A 129 10.57 8.22 -10.20
CA ALA A 129 10.02 6.97 -10.72
C ALA A 129 10.83 5.75 -10.24
N ARG A 130 12.16 5.82 -10.29
CA ARG A 130 13.05 4.77 -9.78
C ARG A 130 12.91 4.54 -8.26
N TYR A 131 12.72 5.60 -7.48
CA TYR A 131 12.49 5.47 -6.02
C TYR A 131 11.14 4.81 -5.74
N ILE A 132 10.10 5.15 -6.50
CA ILE A 132 8.80 4.49 -6.40
C ILE A 132 8.95 3.01 -6.74
N ASP A 133 9.58 2.67 -7.88
CA ASP A 133 9.73 1.28 -8.31
C ASP A 133 10.56 0.48 -7.27
N LEU A 134 11.63 1.06 -6.72
CA LEU A 134 12.39 0.43 -5.63
C LEU A 134 11.51 0.12 -4.40
N LEU A 135 10.70 1.08 -3.94
CA LEU A 135 9.82 0.86 -2.79
C LEU A 135 8.69 -0.14 -3.09
N VAL A 136 8.26 -0.25 -4.36
CA VAL A 136 7.30 -1.29 -4.82
C VAL A 136 7.97 -2.66 -4.77
N ASP A 137 9.18 -2.79 -5.32
CA ASP A 137 9.94 -4.04 -5.37
C ASP A 137 10.28 -4.56 -3.96
N LEU A 138 10.47 -3.63 -3.01
CA LEU A 138 10.69 -3.92 -1.59
C LEU A 138 9.40 -4.16 -0.81
N LEU A 139 8.26 -4.20 -1.46
CA LEU A 139 6.94 -4.42 -0.86
C LEU A 139 6.54 -3.38 0.20
N LEU A 140 7.13 -2.17 0.17
CA LEU A 140 6.85 -1.09 1.11
C LEU A 140 5.69 -0.22 0.66
N ILE A 141 5.48 -0.11 -0.65
CA ILE A 141 4.37 0.62 -1.23
C ILE A 141 3.63 -0.23 -2.27
N ARG A 142 2.34 0.04 -2.42
CA ARG A 142 1.50 -0.51 -3.49
C ARG A 142 1.19 0.57 -4.51
N LYS A 143 1.39 0.22 -5.78
CA LYS A 143 1.07 1.06 -6.92
C LYS A 143 -0.17 0.50 -7.61
N ILE A 144 -1.30 1.19 -7.47
CA ILE A 144 -2.57 0.80 -8.08
C ILE A 144 -2.75 1.55 -9.39
N GLN A 145 -2.87 0.79 -10.48
CA GLN A 145 -3.05 1.34 -11.81
C GLN A 145 -4.49 1.80 -12.04
N PRO A 146 -4.73 2.80 -12.88
CA PRO A 146 -6.08 3.13 -13.30
C PRO A 146 -6.67 1.99 -14.14
N TYR A 147 -7.94 1.66 -13.87
CA TYR A 147 -8.70 0.77 -14.74
C TYR A 147 -8.97 1.49 -16.07
N THR A 148 -8.60 0.86 -17.17
CA THR A 148 -8.78 1.42 -18.51
C THR A 148 -10.02 0.83 -19.18
N ALA A 149 -11.16 1.45 -18.96
CA ALA A 149 -12.36 1.14 -19.70
C ALA A 149 -12.28 1.75 -21.12
N ASN A 150 -12.81 1.02 -22.11
CA ASN A 150 -12.87 1.50 -23.49
C ASN A 150 -14.04 2.47 -23.70
N ILE A 151 -13.95 3.65 -23.08
CA ILE A 151 -14.98 4.68 -23.08
C ILE A 151 -14.48 5.98 -23.72
N LYS A 152 -15.42 6.84 -24.15
CA LYS A 152 -15.12 8.16 -24.73
C LYS A 152 -14.70 9.20 -23.69
N LYS A 153 -14.78 8.88 -22.38
CA LYS A 153 -14.44 9.80 -21.28
C LYS A 153 -12.91 9.87 -21.09
N ARG A 154 -12.43 11.06 -20.73
CA ARG A 154 -11.00 11.26 -20.43
C ARG A 154 -10.69 10.68 -19.03
N LEU A 155 -9.90 9.62 -19.00
CA LEU A 155 -9.45 8.96 -17.77
C LEU A 155 -8.22 9.62 -17.16
N VAL A 156 -8.11 9.56 -15.85
CA VAL A 156 -6.86 9.85 -15.13
C VAL A 156 -5.92 8.67 -15.35
N LYS A 157 -4.67 8.96 -15.75
CA LYS A 157 -3.68 7.94 -16.13
C LYS A 157 -2.60 7.69 -15.08
N SER A 158 -2.45 8.58 -14.10
CA SER A 158 -1.42 8.45 -13.07
C SER A 158 -1.84 7.38 -12.05
N PRO A 159 -0.94 6.49 -11.62
CA PRO A 159 -1.26 5.51 -10.58
C PRO A 159 -1.52 6.18 -9.23
N ARG A 160 -2.25 5.49 -8.36
CA ARG A 160 -2.34 5.79 -6.93
C ARG A 160 -1.28 5.02 -6.16
N ILE A 161 -0.75 5.63 -5.13
CA ILE A 161 0.24 5.01 -4.25
C ILE A 161 -0.31 4.90 -2.84
N TYR A 162 -0.04 3.75 -2.24
CA TYR A 162 -0.32 3.47 -0.83
C TYR A 162 0.93 2.91 -0.17
N VAL A 163 1.30 3.42 0.99
CA VAL A 163 2.20 2.71 1.90
C VAL A 163 1.43 1.48 2.38
N ARG A 164 1.99 0.29 2.22
CA ARG A 164 1.24 -0.95 2.35
C ARG A 164 0.80 -1.24 3.78
N ASP A 165 1.68 -0.98 4.74
CA ASP A 165 1.35 -1.16 6.16
C ASP A 165 0.83 0.15 6.76
N SER A 166 -0.35 0.10 7.36
CA SER A 166 -0.98 1.27 7.97
C SER A 166 -0.21 1.78 9.19
N GLY A 167 0.39 0.90 9.98
CA GLY A 167 1.24 1.26 11.11
C GLY A 167 2.49 2.01 10.67
N ILE A 168 3.13 1.57 9.58
CA ILE A 168 4.27 2.28 8.99
C ILE A 168 3.82 3.65 8.45
N THR A 169 2.64 3.73 7.79
CA THR A 169 2.06 5.02 7.38
C THR A 169 1.94 5.96 8.59
N HIS A 170 1.41 5.48 9.70
CA HIS A 170 1.19 6.29 10.91
C HIS A 170 2.52 6.71 11.55
N ALA A 171 3.52 5.83 11.62
CA ALA A 171 4.84 6.18 12.12
C ALA A 171 5.54 7.23 11.25
N LEU A 172 5.48 7.12 9.92
CA LEU A 172 6.01 8.14 8.99
C LEU A 172 5.35 9.52 9.17
N LEU A 173 4.12 9.56 9.69
CA LEU A 173 3.33 10.78 9.93
C LEU A 173 3.33 11.20 11.42
N ASN A 174 4.10 10.54 12.28
CA ASN A 174 4.16 10.78 13.72
C ASN A 174 2.81 10.62 14.43
N ILE A 175 1.98 9.69 13.98
CA ILE A 175 0.69 9.36 14.58
C ILE A 175 0.90 8.21 15.57
N GLY A 176 0.80 8.50 16.87
CA GLY A 176 1.14 7.55 17.93
C GLY A 176 -0.06 6.88 18.58
N SER A 177 -1.24 7.48 18.53
CA SER A 177 -2.45 6.98 19.17
C SER A 177 -3.65 6.94 18.23
N TYR A 178 -4.67 6.18 18.62
CA TYR A 178 -5.93 6.13 17.88
C TYR A 178 -6.63 7.50 17.82
N ASN A 179 -6.57 8.28 18.90
CA ASN A 179 -7.14 9.63 18.93
C ASN A 179 -6.41 10.58 17.98
N ASP A 180 -5.06 10.52 17.91
CA ASP A 180 -4.27 11.30 16.97
C ASP A 180 -4.64 10.93 15.52
N LEU A 181 -4.83 9.64 15.26
CA LEU A 181 -5.24 9.14 13.94
C LEU A 181 -6.62 9.66 13.53
N LEU A 182 -7.59 9.62 14.43
CA LEU A 182 -8.94 10.12 14.16
C LEU A 182 -8.97 11.63 13.87
N GLY A 183 -8.08 12.40 14.50
CA GLY A 183 -7.93 13.84 14.27
C GLY A 183 -7.06 14.20 13.05
N HIS A 184 -6.38 13.24 12.43
CA HIS A 184 -5.40 13.53 11.38
C HIS A 184 -6.05 13.59 9.99
N PRO A 185 -5.67 14.55 9.11
CA PRO A 185 -6.22 14.66 7.75
C PRO A 185 -6.07 13.39 6.89
N VAL A 186 -5.10 12.53 7.20
CA VAL A 186 -4.86 11.27 6.48
C VAL A 186 -5.88 10.17 6.82
N VAL A 187 -6.69 10.33 7.86
CA VAL A 187 -7.55 9.27 8.43
C VAL A 187 -8.34 8.51 7.37
N GLY A 188 -9.02 9.21 6.47
CA GLY A 188 -9.81 8.59 5.40
C GLY A 188 -8.95 7.81 4.40
N LYS A 189 -7.81 8.37 3.99
CA LYS A 189 -6.90 7.73 3.03
C LYS A 189 -6.05 6.63 3.64
N SER A 190 -5.73 6.73 4.93
CA SER A 190 -5.12 5.63 5.69
C SER A 190 -6.08 4.44 5.80
N TRP A 191 -7.36 4.71 6.11
CA TRP A 191 -8.39 3.67 6.15
C TRP A 191 -8.57 3.00 4.77
N GLU A 192 -8.62 3.80 3.70
CA GLU A 192 -8.71 3.29 2.33
C GLU A 192 -7.54 2.35 2.02
N GLY A 193 -6.30 2.77 2.31
CA GLY A 193 -5.10 1.95 2.11
C GLY A 193 -5.13 0.66 2.95
N PHE A 194 -5.53 0.75 4.22
CA PHE A 194 -5.70 -0.40 5.11
C PHE A 194 -6.69 -1.43 4.54
N VAL A 195 -7.86 -0.99 4.08
CA VAL A 195 -8.87 -1.88 3.48
C VAL A 195 -8.35 -2.50 2.18
N ILE A 196 -7.70 -1.71 1.32
CA ILE A 196 -7.12 -2.20 0.06
C ILE A 196 -6.08 -3.29 0.31
N GLU A 197 -5.16 -3.10 1.28
CA GLU A 197 -4.15 -4.12 1.60
C GLU A 197 -4.77 -5.39 2.19
N ASN A 198 -5.77 -5.26 3.05
CA ASN A 198 -6.50 -6.41 3.59
C ASN A 198 -7.24 -7.20 2.49
N ILE A 199 -7.85 -6.52 1.52
CA ILE A 199 -8.44 -7.18 0.35
C ILE A 199 -7.34 -7.85 -0.49
N ALA A 200 -6.27 -7.12 -0.79
CA ALA A 200 -5.17 -7.61 -1.63
C ALA A 200 -4.50 -8.86 -1.07
N SER A 201 -4.42 -8.99 0.27
CA SER A 201 -3.80 -10.15 0.94
C SER A 201 -4.56 -11.47 0.73
N VAL A 202 -5.85 -11.39 0.40
CA VAL A 202 -6.72 -12.56 0.20
C VAL A 202 -7.18 -12.75 -1.24
N LEU A 203 -6.74 -11.89 -2.17
CA LEU A 203 -7.10 -12.01 -3.58
C LEU A 203 -6.48 -13.24 -4.22
N PRO A 204 -7.20 -13.94 -5.09
CA PRO A 204 -6.61 -14.95 -5.96
C PRO A 204 -5.47 -14.35 -6.81
N PRO A 205 -4.38 -15.09 -7.11
CA PRO A 205 -3.20 -14.57 -7.80
C PRO A 205 -3.47 -13.93 -9.18
N ARG A 206 -4.61 -14.25 -9.80
CA ARG A 206 -4.99 -13.73 -11.13
C ARG A 206 -5.81 -12.44 -11.05
N VAL A 207 -6.30 -12.07 -9.88
CA VAL A 207 -7.11 -10.86 -9.67
C VAL A 207 -6.19 -9.69 -9.36
N ARG A 208 -6.35 -8.62 -10.11
CA ARG A 208 -5.53 -7.41 -9.93
C ARG A 208 -6.41 -6.26 -9.44
N PRO A 209 -5.94 -5.51 -8.45
CA PRO A 209 -6.59 -4.30 -8.00
C PRO A 209 -6.30 -3.13 -8.96
N TYR A 210 -7.35 -2.38 -9.29
CA TYR A 210 -7.30 -1.14 -10.03
C TYR A 210 -8.10 -0.08 -9.27
N TYR A 211 -7.97 1.17 -9.64
CA TYR A 211 -8.92 2.23 -9.30
C TYR A 211 -9.52 2.81 -10.58
N TYR A 212 -10.67 3.45 -10.50
CA TYR A 212 -11.26 4.13 -11.66
C TYR A 212 -11.49 5.60 -11.34
N ARG A 213 -11.09 6.49 -12.27
CA ARG A 213 -11.36 7.93 -12.15
C ARG A 213 -11.38 8.60 -13.50
N THR A 214 -12.43 9.39 -13.75
CA THR A 214 -12.53 10.29 -14.90
C THR A 214 -12.09 11.70 -14.55
N ALA A 215 -11.73 12.49 -15.56
CA ALA A 215 -11.47 13.93 -15.38
C ALA A 215 -12.75 14.70 -14.92
N GLY A 216 -13.93 14.14 -15.14
CA GLY A 216 -15.22 14.70 -14.71
C GLY A 216 -15.60 14.38 -13.26
N GLY A 217 -14.81 13.58 -12.54
CA GLY A 217 -15.01 13.30 -11.11
C GLY A 217 -15.79 12.02 -10.81
N ALA A 218 -16.19 11.21 -11.80
CA ALA A 218 -16.66 9.85 -11.55
C ALA A 218 -15.49 8.99 -11.05
N GLU A 219 -15.69 8.26 -9.94
CA GLU A 219 -14.60 7.58 -9.23
C GLU A 219 -15.08 6.31 -8.56
N ILE A 220 -14.21 5.28 -8.56
CA ILE A 220 -14.32 4.05 -7.76
C ILE A 220 -12.97 3.87 -7.07
N ASP A 221 -12.98 3.69 -5.75
CA ASP A 221 -11.75 3.55 -4.97
C ASP A 221 -10.99 2.28 -5.32
N LEU A 222 -11.70 1.15 -5.50
CA LEU A 222 -11.10 -0.12 -5.87
C LEU A 222 -11.98 -0.89 -6.87
N VAL A 223 -11.38 -1.28 -7.98
CA VAL A 223 -11.98 -2.16 -8.99
C VAL A 223 -11.22 -3.47 -8.99
N LEU A 224 -11.91 -4.60 -8.82
CA LEU A 224 -11.35 -5.94 -8.93
C LEU A 224 -11.89 -6.62 -10.19
N GLU A 225 -11.01 -7.15 -11.02
CA GLU A 225 -11.37 -7.86 -12.24
C GLU A 225 -11.10 -9.34 -12.05
N PHE A 226 -12.18 -10.14 -11.96
CA PHE A 226 -12.12 -11.60 -11.78
C PHE A 226 -12.12 -12.38 -13.10
N GLY A 227 -12.37 -11.71 -14.22
CA GLY A 227 -12.42 -12.30 -15.54
C GLY A 227 -12.96 -11.31 -16.57
N VAL A 228 -13.27 -11.80 -17.76
CA VAL A 228 -13.67 -10.93 -18.88
C VAL A 228 -14.96 -10.15 -18.59
N ASN A 229 -15.89 -10.73 -17.83
CA ASN A 229 -17.22 -10.18 -17.62
C ASN A 229 -17.59 -9.97 -16.13
N GLU A 230 -16.65 -10.20 -15.21
CA GLU A 230 -16.92 -10.05 -13.79
C GLU A 230 -15.98 -9.02 -13.17
N ARG A 231 -16.57 -7.93 -12.67
CA ARG A 231 -15.86 -6.84 -12.01
C ARG A 231 -16.59 -6.44 -10.75
N TRP A 232 -15.84 -6.15 -9.73
CA TRP A 232 -16.37 -5.63 -8.47
C TRP A 232 -15.94 -4.18 -8.32
N ALA A 233 -16.90 -3.30 -8.11
CA ALA A 233 -16.69 -1.89 -7.79
C ALA A 233 -16.86 -1.69 -6.30
N ILE A 234 -15.83 -1.21 -5.62
CA ILE A 234 -15.79 -1.07 -4.17
C ILE A 234 -15.52 0.39 -3.83
N GLU A 235 -16.42 0.97 -3.05
CA GLU A 235 -16.27 2.30 -2.43
C GLU A 235 -15.88 2.10 -0.96
N ILE A 236 -14.84 2.80 -0.50
CA ILE A 236 -14.26 2.61 0.84
C ILE A 236 -14.48 3.87 1.67
N LYS A 237 -15.25 3.76 2.76
CA LYS A 237 -15.51 4.85 3.69
C LYS A 237 -15.24 4.42 5.13
N LYS A 238 -14.66 5.35 5.91
CA LYS A 238 -14.54 5.21 7.36
C LYS A 238 -15.78 5.79 8.02
N GLY A 239 -16.75 4.96 8.27
CA GLY A 239 -17.99 5.40 8.93
C GLY A 239 -19.12 4.40 8.74
N THR A 240 -20.12 4.47 9.63
CA THR A 240 -21.27 3.56 9.62
C THR A 240 -22.45 4.12 8.79
N SER A 241 -22.38 5.39 8.41
CA SER A 241 -23.48 6.10 7.74
C SER A 241 -22.92 6.81 6.51
N PHE A 242 -23.07 6.19 5.35
CA PHE A 242 -22.67 6.78 4.06
C PHE A 242 -23.70 6.48 2.98
N SER A 243 -23.76 7.33 1.96
CA SER A 243 -24.48 7.08 0.72
C SER A 243 -23.51 7.03 -0.45
N LEU A 244 -23.76 6.15 -1.40
CA LEU A 244 -23.02 6.12 -2.64
C LEU A 244 -23.30 7.39 -3.43
N GLY A 245 -22.25 8.12 -3.77
CA GLY A 245 -22.34 9.37 -4.52
C GLY A 245 -22.71 9.13 -6.00
N ARG A 246 -23.26 10.16 -6.66
CA ARG A 246 -23.56 10.11 -8.09
C ARG A 246 -22.34 9.71 -8.93
N GLY A 247 -21.14 10.20 -8.58
CA GLY A 247 -19.90 9.87 -9.28
C GLY A 247 -19.56 8.38 -9.25
N PHE A 248 -19.89 7.67 -8.16
CA PHE A 248 -19.71 6.22 -8.07
C PHE A 248 -20.68 5.48 -9.01
N HIS A 249 -21.96 5.86 -9.03
CA HIS A 249 -22.94 5.24 -9.94
C HIS A 249 -22.57 5.47 -11.41
N GLU A 250 -22.20 6.70 -11.77
CA GLU A 250 -21.71 7.01 -13.12
C GLU A 250 -20.45 6.21 -13.49
N ALA A 251 -19.57 5.95 -12.52
CA ALA A 251 -18.37 5.15 -12.72
C ALA A 251 -18.69 3.65 -12.91
N CYS A 252 -19.68 3.12 -12.20
CA CYS A 252 -20.15 1.74 -12.36
C CYS A 252 -20.79 1.50 -13.75
N GLU A 253 -21.45 2.51 -14.32
CA GLU A 253 -21.98 2.42 -15.69
C GLU A 253 -20.89 2.43 -16.76
N ASP A 254 -19.69 2.93 -16.43
CA ASP A 254 -18.56 3.06 -17.35
C ASP A 254 -17.71 1.79 -17.47
N ILE A 255 -17.76 0.88 -16.47
CA ILE A 255 -16.92 -0.31 -16.36
C ILE A 255 -17.74 -1.59 -16.46
#